data_b7342c4ffa7b13cbbb3a46fe2198a078
#
_entry.id   b7342c4ffa7b13cbbb3a46fe2198a078
#
_cell.length_a   1.000
_cell.length_b   1.000
_cell.length_c   1.000
_cell.angle_alpha   90.00
_cell.angle_beta   90.00
_cell.angle_gamma   90.00
#
_symmetry.space_group_name_H-M   'P 1'
#
loop_
_entity.id
_entity.type
_entity.pdbx_description
1 polymer ?
#
loop_
_entity_poly.entity_id
_entity_poly.type
_entity_poly.pdbx_seq_one_letter_code
_entity_poly.pdbx_strand_id
1 'polypeptide(L)'
;MKIAIVTGASSGLGSEFVRQIRKQEKLDEIWVVARRKDRLTALEKELQTHLRIITGDLTKAETLHEIEAMLWKEKPDVRILINAAGYGKIGSWRDIKRVDVDGMIDLN
;
A
#
# COMPACT_ATOMS: atom_id res chain seq x y z
N MET A 1 2.61 15.63 3.07
CA MET A 1 1.65 15.12 2.08
C MET A 1 0.83 13.98 2.64
N LYS A 2 -0.36 13.85 2.18
CA LYS A 2 -1.27 12.79 2.63
C LYS A 2 -1.15 11.60 1.70
N ILE A 3 -0.92 10.42 2.26
CA ILE A 3 -0.75 9.22 1.44
C ILE A 3 -1.57 8.04 1.97
N ALA A 4 -1.76 7.07 1.08
CA ALA A 4 -2.19 5.73 1.45
C ALA A 4 -1.06 4.75 1.09
N ILE A 5 -0.95 3.69 1.85
CA ILE A 5 0.00 2.61 1.55
C ILE A 5 -0.81 1.32 1.44
N VAL A 6 -0.66 0.62 0.32
CA VAL A 6 -1.33 -0.67 0.11
C VAL A 6 -0.26 -1.70 -0.21
N THR A 7 -0.08 -2.66 0.68
CA THR A 7 0.82 -3.80 0.44
C THR A 7 0.02 -4.94 -0.17
N GLY A 8 0.68 -5.77 -0.98
CA GLY A 8 -0.02 -6.81 -1.72
C GLY A 8 -0.93 -6.24 -2.80
N ALA A 9 -0.58 -5.06 -3.32
CA ALA A 9 -1.43 -4.31 -4.24
C ALA A 9 -1.60 -5.00 -5.60
N SER A 10 -0.74 -5.95 -5.94
CA SER A 10 -0.85 -6.70 -7.19
C SER A 10 -1.87 -7.83 -7.13
N SER A 11 -2.36 -8.20 -5.94
CA SER A 11 -3.39 -9.22 -5.79
C SER A 11 -4.75 -8.64 -6.15
N GLY A 12 -5.73 -9.52 -6.40
CA GLY A 12 -7.09 -9.06 -6.69
C GLY A 12 -7.67 -8.19 -5.59
N LEU A 13 -7.48 -8.60 -4.33
CA LEU A 13 -7.97 -7.84 -3.18
C LEU A 13 -7.22 -6.51 -3.03
N GLY A 14 -5.89 -6.56 -3.09
CA GLY A 14 -5.08 -5.35 -2.93
C GLY A 14 -5.35 -4.32 -4.02
N SER A 15 -5.45 -4.75 -5.26
CA SER A 15 -5.74 -3.85 -6.37
C SER A 15 -7.12 -3.22 -6.24
N GLU A 16 -8.10 -3.98 -5.72
CA GLU A 16 -9.44 -3.44 -5.50
C GLU A 16 -9.42 -2.35 -4.42
N PHE A 17 -8.63 -2.52 -3.37
CA PHE A 17 -8.47 -1.47 -2.36
C PHE A 17 -7.91 -0.20 -3.00
N VAL A 18 -6.91 -0.33 -3.87
CA VAL A 18 -6.34 0.84 -4.55
C VAL A 18 -7.41 1.57 -5.36
N ARG A 19 -8.24 0.82 -6.09
CA ARG A 19 -9.33 1.41 -6.87
C ARG A 19 -10.33 2.17 -5.99
N GLN A 20 -10.69 1.59 -4.85
CA GLN A 20 -11.65 2.21 -3.93
C GLN A 20 -11.06 3.46 -3.28
N ILE A 21 -9.80 3.38 -2.84
CA ILE A 21 -9.12 4.52 -2.23
C ILE A 21 -9.05 5.69 -3.20
N ARG A 22 -8.68 5.42 -4.43
CA ARG A 22 -8.56 6.46 -5.45
C ARG A 22 -9.88 7.17 -5.68
N LYS A 23 -11.00 6.45 -5.61
CA LYS A 23 -12.32 7.04 -5.84
C LYS A 23 -12.80 7.88 -4.67
N GLN A 24 -12.50 7.46 -3.45
CA GLN A 24 -13.16 7.99 -2.26
C GLN A 24 -12.33 8.96 -1.45
N GLU A 25 -11.01 8.91 -1.61
CA GLU A 25 -10.12 9.71 -0.77
C GLU A 25 -9.31 10.68 -1.60
N LYS A 26 -9.15 11.90 -1.10
CA LYS A 26 -8.25 12.88 -1.72
C LYS A 26 -6.89 12.76 -1.07
N LEU A 27 -5.98 12.12 -1.77
CA LEU A 27 -4.63 11.88 -1.30
C LEU A 27 -3.64 12.44 -2.30
N ASP A 28 -2.48 12.82 -1.78
CA ASP A 28 -1.40 13.31 -2.64
C ASP A 28 -0.73 12.18 -3.39
N GLU A 29 -0.56 11.04 -2.73
CA GLU A 29 0.03 9.86 -3.36
C GLU A 29 -0.59 8.58 -2.80
N ILE A 30 -0.53 7.52 -3.60
CA ILE A 30 -0.84 6.17 -3.16
C ILE A 30 0.44 5.36 -3.37
N TRP A 31 0.97 4.80 -2.29
CA TRP A 31 2.15 3.95 -2.34
C TRP A 31 1.69 2.50 -2.42
N VAL A 32 2.14 1.79 -3.43
CA VAL A 32 1.74 0.41 -3.67
C VAL A 32 2.96 -0.49 -3.60
N VAL A 33 2.85 -1.56 -2.83
CA VAL A 33 3.95 -2.48 -2.57
C VAL A 33 3.55 -3.87 -3.01
N ALA A 34 4.35 -4.49 -3.86
CA ALA A 34 4.15 -5.87 -4.29
C ALA A 34 5.42 -6.43 -4.92
N ARG A 35 5.45 -7.74 -5.12
CA ARG A 35 6.58 -8.39 -5.76
C ARG A 35 6.60 -8.21 -7.28
N ARG A 36 5.43 -8.05 -7.90
CA ARG A 36 5.27 -8.00 -9.35
C ARG A 36 5.11 -6.57 -9.83
N LYS A 37 6.22 -5.97 -10.26
CA LYS A 37 6.21 -4.61 -10.78
C LYS A 37 5.30 -4.45 -12.01
N ASP A 38 5.27 -5.46 -12.87
CA ASP A 38 4.46 -5.43 -14.09
C ASP A 38 2.97 -5.25 -13.76
N ARG A 39 2.49 -5.89 -12.70
CA ARG A 39 1.10 -5.76 -12.27
C ARG A 39 0.80 -4.39 -11.68
N LEU A 40 1.74 -3.84 -10.94
CA LEU A 40 1.58 -2.49 -10.38
C LEU A 40 1.57 -1.43 -11.48
N THR A 41 2.41 -1.60 -12.48
CA THR A 41 2.44 -0.71 -13.63
C THR A 41 1.14 -0.80 -14.43
N ALA A 42 0.60 -2.01 -14.59
CA ALA A 42 -0.68 -2.21 -15.26
C ALA A 42 -1.81 -1.52 -14.50
N LEU A 43 -1.79 -1.61 -13.18
CA LEU A 43 -2.80 -0.95 -12.34
C LEU A 43 -2.71 0.58 -12.48
N GLU A 44 -1.51 1.11 -12.50
CA GLU A 44 -1.28 2.54 -12.71
C GLU A 44 -1.89 3.01 -14.03
N LYS A 45 -1.68 2.24 -15.10
CA LYS A 45 -2.25 2.56 -16.40
C LYS A 45 -3.78 2.48 -16.40
N GLU A 46 -4.32 1.44 -15.78
CA GLU A 46 -5.76 1.26 -15.68
C GLU A 46 -6.42 2.46 -15.00
N LEU A 47 -5.83 2.93 -13.91
CA LEU A 47 -6.37 4.02 -13.11
C LEU A 47 -6.05 5.41 -13.67
N GLN A 48 -5.12 5.48 -14.60
CA GLN A 48 -4.64 6.76 -15.14
C GLN A 48 -4.22 7.71 -14.02
N THR A 49 -3.55 7.16 -13.02
CA THR A 49 -3.13 7.87 -11.81
C THR A 49 -1.72 7.44 -11.48
N HIS A 50 -0.87 8.40 -11.12
CA HIS A 50 0.48 8.07 -10.69
C HIS A 50 0.45 7.33 -9.35
N LEU A 51 1.07 6.17 -9.31
CA LEU A 51 1.27 5.40 -8.09
C LEU A 51 2.76 5.40 -7.74
N ARG A 52 3.07 5.51 -6.45
CA ARG A 52 4.45 5.32 -6.01
C ARG A 52 4.66 3.81 -5.88
N ILE A 53 5.37 3.23 -6.83
CA ILE A 53 5.56 1.78 -6.90
C ILE A 53 6.80 1.37 -6.12
N ILE A 54 6.61 0.47 -5.16
CA ILE A 54 7.69 -0.12 -4.37
C ILE A 54 7.67 -1.62 -4.64
N THR A 55 8.68 -2.10 -5.33
CA THR A 55 8.77 -3.51 -5.68
C THR A 55 9.58 -4.25 -4.62
N GLY A 56 9.00 -5.27 -4.03
CA GLY A 56 9.71 -6.07 -3.04
C GLY A 56 8.80 -7.08 -2.36
N ASP A 57 9.45 -7.97 -1.61
CA ASP A 57 8.78 -9.01 -0.84
C ASP A 57 8.78 -8.59 0.62
N LEU A 58 7.60 -8.43 1.20
CA LEU A 58 7.45 -7.99 2.59
C LEU A 58 7.99 -9.00 3.61
N THR A 59 8.26 -10.23 3.20
CA THR A 59 8.91 -11.20 4.09
C THR A 59 10.42 -10.96 4.17
N LYS A 60 10.95 -10.05 3.36
CA LYS A 60 12.37 -9.72 3.34
C LYS A 60 12.62 -8.43 4.09
N ALA A 61 13.65 -8.44 4.94
CA ALA A 61 14.02 -7.27 5.73
C ALA A 61 14.39 -6.08 4.86
N GLU A 62 15.00 -6.30 3.72
CA GLU A 62 15.40 -5.21 2.82
C GLU A 62 14.20 -4.39 2.37
N THR A 63 13.08 -5.05 2.05
CA THR A 63 11.87 -4.36 1.62
C THR A 63 11.31 -3.48 2.74
N LEU A 64 11.26 -4.01 3.95
CA LEU A 64 10.80 -3.25 5.11
C LEU A 64 11.69 -2.06 5.39
N HIS A 65 13.00 -2.25 5.31
CA HIS A 65 13.98 -1.17 5.52
C HIS A 65 13.83 -0.08 4.46
N GLU A 66 13.56 -0.45 3.22
CA GLU A 66 13.34 0.51 2.14
C GLU A 66 12.11 1.38 2.44
N ILE A 67 11.01 0.75 2.84
CA ILE A 67 9.79 1.48 3.16
C ILE A 67 10.02 2.39 4.37
N GLU A 68 10.69 1.89 5.40
CA GLU A 68 11.02 2.71 6.57
C GLU A 68 11.86 3.92 6.21
N ALA A 69 12.87 3.70 5.35
CA ALA A 69 13.74 4.80 4.91
C ALA A 69 12.95 5.86 4.16
N MET A 70 12.01 5.47 3.32
CA MET A 70 11.15 6.40 2.62
C MET A 70 10.25 7.18 3.58
N LEU A 71 9.69 6.50 4.58
CA LEU A 71 8.85 7.15 5.59
C LEU A 71 9.65 8.15 6.41
N TRP A 72 10.87 7.80 6.79
CA TRP A 72 11.76 8.71 7.53
C TRP A 72 12.15 9.92 6.72
N LYS A 73 12.48 9.70 5.45
CA LYS A 73 12.94 10.77 4.57
C LYS A 73 11.83 11.76 4.24
N GLU A 74 10.65 11.24 3.91
CA GLU A 74 9.56 12.07 3.39
C GLU A 74 8.56 12.48 4.46
N LYS A 75 8.50 11.76 5.56
CA LYS A 75 7.61 12.03 6.69
C LYS A 75 6.17 12.31 6.26
N PRO A 76 5.57 11.41 5.46
CA PRO A 76 4.21 11.62 4.97
C PRO A 76 3.19 11.45 6.08
N ASP A 77 2.02 12.03 5.87
CA ASP A 77 0.87 11.80 6.71
C ASP A 77 0.16 10.56 6.17
N VAL A 78 0.37 9.41 6.80
CA VAL A 78 -0.21 8.15 6.36
C VAL A 78 -1.66 8.08 6.82
N ARG A 79 -2.58 8.32 5.91
CA ARG A 79 -4.01 8.32 6.21
C ARG A 79 -4.63 6.94 6.14
N ILE A 80 -4.12 6.08 5.28
CA ILE A 80 -4.64 4.75 5.06
C ILE A 80 -3.46 3.80 4.92
N LEU A 81 -3.53 2.69 5.65
CA LEU A 81 -2.56 1.62 5.50
C LEU A 81 -3.30 0.30 5.39
N ILE A 82 -3.15 -0.36 4.25
CA ILE A 82 -3.81 -1.63 3.99
C ILE A 82 -2.74 -2.67 3.68
N ASN A 83 -2.72 -3.73 4.48
CA ASN A 83 -1.83 -4.85 4.24
C ASN A 83 -2.65 -6.01 3.68
N ALA A 84 -2.74 -6.09 2.36
CA ALA A 84 -3.45 -7.17 1.67
C ALA A 84 -2.55 -8.37 1.39
N ALA A 85 -1.25 -8.27 1.69
CA ALA A 85 -0.33 -9.37 1.46
C ALA A 85 -0.55 -10.47 2.50
N GLY A 86 -0.94 -11.66 2.04
CA GLY A 86 -1.08 -12.82 2.91
C GLY A 86 -2.36 -12.88 3.73
N TYR A 87 -3.26 -11.92 3.59
CA TYR A 87 -4.54 -11.99 4.31
C TYR A 87 -5.60 -12.66 3.45
N GLY A 88 -6.20 -13.72 4.00
CA GLY A 88 -7.38 -14.32 3.42
C GLY A 88 -8.67 -13.76 3.99
N LYS A 89 -8.60 -12.86 4.94
CA LYS A 89 -9.75 -12.32 5.64
C LYS A 89 -10.10 -10.94 5.13
N ILE A 90 -11.37 -10.73 4.87
CA ILE A 90 -11.86 -9.45 4.38
C ILE A 90 -12.80 -8.86 5.43
N GLY A 91 -12.45 -7.69 5.95
CA GLY A 91 -13.35 -6.86 6.71
C GLY A 91 -13.73 -5.65 5.87
N SER A 92 -14.39 -4.67 6.45
CA SER A 92 -14.51 -3.40 5.76
C SER A 92 -13.10 -2.81 5.64
N TRP A 93 -12.86 -2.03 4.60
CA TRP A 93 -11.53 -1.46 4.42
C TRP A 93 -11.13 -0.54 5.58
N ARG A 94 -12.10 0.03 6.29
CA ARG A 94 -11.82 0.87 7.46
C ARG A 94 -11.30 0.07 8.63
N ASP A 95 -11.84 -1.13 8.84
CA ASP A 95 -11.39 -2.03 9.90
C ASP A 95 -10.00 -2.55 9.59
N ILE A 96 -9.77 -2.93 8.33
CA ILE A 96 -8.47 -3.39 7.86
C ILE A 96 -7.42 -2.30 8.05
N LYS A 97 -7.77 -1.08 7.69
CA LYS A 97 -6.88 0.06 7.81
C LYS A 97 -6.34 0.23 9.24
N ARG A 98 -7.22 0.12 10.23
CA ARG A 98 -6.80 0.28 11.63
C ARG A 98 -5.89 -0.84 12.10
N VAL A 99 -6.25 -2.06 11.80
CA VAL A 99 -5.47 -3.23 12.22
C VAL A 99 -4.09 -3.20 11.55
N ASP A 100 -4.04 -2.86 10.28
CA ASP A 100 -2.79 -2.91 9.54
C ASP A 100 -1.84 -1.77 9.91
N VAL A 101 -2.34 -0.65 10.38
CA VAL A 101 -1.48 0.41 10.91
C VAL A 101 -0.66 -0.14 12.08
N ASP A 102 -1.31 -0.80 13.01
CA ASP A 102 -0.62 -1.38 14.16
C ASP A 102 0.34 -2.48 13.71
N GLY A 103 -0.09 -3.35 12.81
CA GLY A 103 0.74 -4.42 12.29
C GLY A 103 1.96 -3.90 11.54
N MET A 104 1.81 -2.84 10.77
CA MET A 104 2.92 -2.26 10.04
C MET A 104 3.94 -1.60 10.99
N ILE A 105 3.46 -0.95 12.03
CA ILE A 105 4.34 -0.35 13.03
C ILE A 105 5.12 -1.43 13.76
N ASP A 106 4.48 -2.53 14.06
CA ASP A 106 5.14 -3.64 14.77
C ASP A 106 6.19 -4.34 13.93
N LEU A 107 6.11 -4.23 12.61
CA LEU A 107 7.14 -4.75 11.73
C LEU A 107 8.41 -3.93 11.77
N ASN A 108 8.33 -2.78 12.32
CA ASN A 108 9.47 -1.89 12.48
C ASN A 108 10.22 -2.19 13.78
#